data_71582187914574a087ee11ef2c35df9e
#
_entry.id   71582187914574a087ee11ef2c35df9e
#
_cell.length_a   1.000
_cell.length_b   1.000
_cell.length_c   1.000
_cell.angle_alpha   90.00
_cell.angle_beta   90.00
_cell.angle_gamma   90.00
#
_symmetry.space_group_name_H-M   'P 1'
#
loop_
_entity.id
_entity.type
_entity.pdbx_description
1 polymer ?
#
loop_
_entity_poly.entity_id
_entity_poly.type
_entity_poly.pdbx_seq_one_letter_code
_entity_poly.pdbx_strand_id
1 'polypeptide(L)'
;NNDDHQLSCLQLSEVIEEAYREILILLKNELKFHNLDGIIKSGFILSGGGSEINAFEELVRDFFTRRVKKGMIQRSKISGLETVLTDYRYAGAIGLLLNTKDMNLSDKSISKGNKGVIDNIREKIIGNF
;
A
#
# COMPACT_ATOMS: atom_id res chain seq x y z
N ASN A 1 -40.98 -15.22 -7.22
CA ASN A 1 -40.78 -13.78 -7.18
C ASN A 1 -39.32 -13.55 -6.87
N ASN A 2 -38.50 -13.45 -7.91
CA ASN A 2 -37.13 -12.92 -7.81
C ASN A 2 -37.27 -11.40 -7.82
N ASP A 3 -37.31 -10.79 -6.65
CA ASP A 3 -37.03 -9.37 -6.53
C ASP A 3 -35.53 -9.19 -6.80
N ASP A 4 -35.14 -9.09 -8.05
CA ASP A 4 -33.85 -8.59 -8.46
C ASP A 4 -33.78 -7.12 -8.06
N HIS A 5 -33.29 -6.86 -6.84
CA HIS A 5 -32.88 -5.53 -6.43
C HIS A 5 -31.66 -5.14 -7.25
N GLN A 6 -31.86 -4.61 -8.44
CA GLN A 6 -30.84 -3.94 -9.20
C GLN A 6 -30.44 -2.66 -8.44
N LEU A 7 -29.39 -2.75 -7.66
CA LEU A 7 -28.74 -1.57 -7.10
C LEU A 7 -28.29 -0.69 -8.28
N SER A 8 -28.80 0.53 -8.34
CA SER A 8 -28.31 1.46 -9.35
C SER A 8 -26.83 1.78 -9.07
N CYS A 9 -26.03 2.04 -10.10
CA CYS A 9 -24.63 2.46 -9.93
C CYS A 9 -24.49 3.67 -8.98
N LEU A 10 -25.52 4.52 -8.93
CA LEU A 10 -25.56 5.67 -8.04
C LEU A 10 -25.65 5.22 -6.57
N GLN A 11 -26.58 4.35 -6.24
CA GLN A 11 -26.73 3.83 -4.87
C GLN A 11 -25.47 3.10 -4.39
N LEU A 12 -24.84 2.34 -5.29
CA LEU A 12 -23.55 1.67 -4.95
C LEU A 12 -22.45 2.69 -4.69
N SER A 13 -22.34 3.73 -5.52
CA SER A 13 -21.30 4.77 -5.32
C SER A 13 -21.50 5.56 -4.02
N GLU A 14 -22.75 5.84 -3.63
CA GLU A 14 -23.06 6.49 -2.36
C GLU A 14 -22.62 5.65 -1.15
N VAL A 15 -22.90 4.34 -1.17
CA VAL A 15 -22.49 3.42 -0.09
C VAL A 15 -20.97 3.32 -0.02
N ILE A 16 -20.30 3.25 -1.16
CA ILE A 16 -18.83 3.20 -1.21
C ILE A 16 -18.24 4.52 -0.68
N GLU A 17 -18.76 5.66 -1.09
CA GLU A 17 -18.28 6.96 -0.63
C GLU A 17 -18.42 7.10 0.89
N GLU A 18 -19.56 6.69 1.46
CA GLU A 18 -19.79 6.73 2.91
C GLU A 18 -18.78 5.85 3.67
N ALA A 19 -18.54 4.62 3.20
CA ALA A 19 -17.55 3.73 3.79
C ALA A 19 -16.13 4.34 3.77
N TYR A 20 -15.75 4.99 2.68
CA TYR A 20 -14.47 5.69 2.61
C TYR A 20 -14.41 6.92 3.51
N ARG A 21 -15.51 7.66 3.66
CA ARG A 21 -15.59 8.77 4.62
C ARG A 21 -15.37 8.32 6.06
N GLU A 22 -15.94 7.18 6.46
CA GLU A 22 -15.69 6.60 7.78
C GLU A 22 -14.22 6.29 8.00
N ILE A 23 -13.54 5.68 7.02
CA ILE A 23 -12.10 5.43 7.08
C ILE A 23 -11.30 6.73 7.24
N LEU A 24 -11.67 7.77 6.50
CA LEU A 24 -11.00 9.08 6.58
C LEU A 24 -11.23 9.76 7.95
N ILE A 25 -12.40 9.58 8.56
CA ILE A 25 -12.69 10.06 9.92
C ILE A 25 -11.78 9.35 10.93
N LEU A 26 -11.67 8.03 10.85
CA LEU A 26 -10.77 7.25 11.70
C LEU A 26 -9.33 7.72 11.55
N LEU A 27 -8.86 7.86 10.32
CA LEU A 27 -7.52 8.37 10.04
C LEU A 27 -7.30 9.77 10.63
N LYS A 28 -8.26 10.67 10.47
CA LYS A 28 -8.18 12.03 11.02
C LYS A 28 -8.09 12.04 12.55
N ASN A 29 -8.81 11.13 13.20
CA ASN A 29 -8.78 10.99 14.66
C ASN A 29 -7.40 10.47 15.12
N GLU A 30 -6.83 9.47 14.43
CA GLU A 30 -5.49 8.97 14.71
C GLU A 30 -4.41 10.05 14.52
N LEU A 31 -4.49 10.82 13.43
CA LEU A 31 -3.57 11.93 13.20
C LEU A 31 -3.63 12.98 14.30
N LYS A 32 -4.82 13.30 14.80
CA LYS A 32 -5.01 14.22 15.93
C LYS A 32 -4.48 13.62 17.23
N PHE A 33 -4.79 12.36 17.51
CA PHE A 33 -4.34 11.67 18.73
C PHE A 33 -2.81 11.69 18.86
N HIS A 34 -2.11 11.50 17.74
CA HIS A 34 -0.65 11.55 17.68
C HIS A 34 -0.06 12.95 17.45
N ASN A 35 -0.85 14.01 17.47
CA ASN A 35 -0.44 15.39 17.20
C ASN A 35 0.25 15.57 15.82
N LEU A 36 -0.10 14.76 14.82
CA LEU A 36 0.48 14.80 13.48
C LEU A 36 -0.24 15.76 12.54
N ASP A 37 -1.45 16.19 12.86
CA ASP A 37 -2.29 17.04 12.00
C ASP A 37 -1.59 18.35 11.59
N GLY A 38 -0.81 18.95 12.49
CA GLY A 38 0.01 20.15 12.22
C GLY A 38 1.29 19.88 11.40
N ILE A 39 1.77 18.62 11.37
CA ILE A 39 3.04 18.24 10.73
C ILE A 39 2.82 17.87 9.26
N ILE A 40 1.65 17.34 8.90
CA ILE A 40 1.30 16.92 7.54
C ILE A 40 1.01 18.14 6.65
N LYS A 41 2.03 18.94 6.40
CA LYS A 41 1.92 20.12 5.52
C LYS A 41 2.07 19.78 4.05
N SER A 42 2.81 18.73 3.73
CA SER A 42 3.12 18.32 2.36
C SER A 42 1.96 17.61 1.66
N GLY A 43 0.96 17.14 2.41
CA GLY A 43 -0.22 16.43 1.90
C GLY A 43 -0.12 14.92 2.05
N PHE A 44 -0.93 14.21 1.26
CA PHE A 44 -1.09 12.75 1.31
C PHE A 44 -0.61 12.11 0.02
N ILE A 45 -0.06 10.91 0.15
CA ILE A 45 0.26 10.02 -0.96
C ILE A 45 -0.63 8.79 -0.84
N LEU A 46 -1.43 8.53 -1.86
CA LEU A 46 -2.30 7.37 -1.93
C LEU A 46 -1.58 6.24 -2.65
N SER A 47 -1.65 5.03 -2.11
CA SER A 47 -1.10 3.82 -2.72
C SER A 47 -1.93 2.60 -2.38
N GLY A 48 -1.74 1.52 -3.14
CA GLY A 48 -2.51 0.29 -2.98
C GLY A 48 -3.81 0.30 -3.80
N GLY A 49 -4.41 -0.89 -3.97
CA GLY A 49 -5.56 -1.10 -4.84
C GLY A 49 -6.81 -0.29 -4.46
N GLY A 50 -7.05 -0.07 -3.16
CA GLY A 50 -8.17 0.74 -2.69
C GLY A 50 -8.13 2.20 -3.14
N SER A 51 -6.94 2.71 -3.48
CA SER A 51 -6.79 4.09 -3.97
C SER A 51 -7.11 4.27 -5.45
N GLU A 52 -7.43 3.18 -6.17
CA GLU A 52 -7.82 3.23 -7.59
C GLU A 52 -9.29 3.60 -7.83
N ILE A 53 -10.10 3.57 -6.78
CA ILE A 53 -11.50 3.96 -6.91
C ILE A 53 -11.59 5.37 -7.47
N ASN A 54 -12.44 5.53 -8.48
CA ASN A 54 -12.68 6.81 -9.11
C ASN A 54 -13.12 7.84 -8.06
N ALA A 55 -12.66 9.08 -8.22
CA ALA A 55 -12.92 10.19 -7.31
C ALA A 55 -12.36 10.05 -5.88
N PHE A 56 -11.70 8.94 -5.50
CA PHE A 56 -11.14 8.81 -4.15
C PHE A 56 -10.06 9.85 -3.85
N GLU A 57 -9.22 10.19 -4.82
CA GLU A 57 -8.22 11.26 -4.68
C GLU A 57 -8.88 12.62 -4.37
N GLU A 58 -10.00 12.91 -5.04
CA GLU A 58 -10.78 14.13 -4.83
C GLU A 58 -11.43 14.12 -3.45
N LEU A 59 -12.04 12.99 -3.06
CA LEU A 59 -12.63 12.82 -1.75
C LEU A 59 -11.62 13.08 -0.62
N VAL A 60 -10.41 12.53 -0.72
CA VAL A 60 -9.36 12.74 0.29
C VAL A 60 -8.89 14.19 0.30
N ARG A 61 -8.75 14.80 -0.88
CA ARG A 61 -8.36 16.20 -1.03
C ARG A 61 -9.35 17.14 -0.35
N ASP A 62 -10.64 16.92 -0.60
CA ASP A 62 -11.71 17.75 -0.05
C ASP A 62 -11.85 17.54 1.46
N PHE A 63 -11.79 16.29 1.91
CA PHE A 63 -11.93 15.95 3.32
C PHE A 63 -10.83 16.55 4.21
N PHE A 64 -9.57 16.52 3.75
CA PHE A 64 -8.44 17.03 4.51
C PHE A 64 -8.06 18.48 4.13
N THR A 65 -8.60 19.01 3.04
CA THR A 65 -8.19 20.31 2.48
C THR A 65 -6.67 20.37 2.27
N ARG A 66 -6.09 19.30 1.73
CA ARG A 66 -4.66 19.10 1.54
C ARG A 66 -4.35 18.58 0.15
N ARG A 67 -3.09 18.73 -0.27
CA ARG A 67 -2.62 18.14 -1.53
C ARG A 67 -2.65 16.62 -1.42
N VAL A 68 -3.13 15.96 -2.46
CA VAL A 68 -3.15 14.51 -2.59
C VAL A 68 -2.47 14.14 -3.90
N LYS A 69 -1.70 13.07 -3.89
CA LYS A 69 -1.05 12.50 -5.07
C LYS A 69 -1.13 10.99 -5.01
N LYS A 70 -1.18 10.35 -6.16
CA LYS A 70 -0.98 8.91 -6.27
C LYS A 70 0.50 8.59 -6.12
N GLY A 71 0.81 7.55 -5.35
CA GLY A 71 2.17 7.07 -5.15
C GLY A 71 2.76 6.53 -6.45
N MET A 72 4.05 6.80 -6.66
CA MET A 72 4.80 6.26 -7.80
C MET A 72 5.96 5.43 -7.28
N ILE A 73 6.17 4.28 -7.89
CA ILE A 73 7.30 3.40 -7.56
C ILE A 73 8.57 3.98 -8.19
N GLN A 74 9.63 4.14 -7.40
CA GLN A 74 10.92 4.59 -7.91
C GLN A 74 11.62 3.48 -8.67
N ARG A 75 11.59 3.54 -10.00
CA ARG A 75 12.17 2.55 -10.91
C ARG A 75 13.69 2.38 -10.76
N SER A 76 14.41 3.39 -10.28
CA SER A 76 15.87 3.35 -10.15
C SER A 76 16.41 2.29 -9.19
N LYS A 77 15.56 1.76 -8.31
CA LYS A 77 15.95 0.78 -7.27
C LYS A 77 15.55 -0.65 -7.59
N ILE A 78 14.73 -0.88 -8.62
CA ILE A 78 14.15 -2.19 -8.92
C ILE A 78 14.15 -2.44 -10.41
N SER A 79 14.53 -3.67 -10.80
CA SER A 79 14.36 -4.20 -12.16
C SER A 79 13.22 -5.23 -12.14
N GLY A 80 12.39 -5.24 -13.16
CA GLY A 80 11.28 -6.19 -13.27
C GLY A 80 10.33 -5.85 -14.42
N LEU A 81 9.18 -6.52 -14.44
CA LEU A 81 8.12 -6.27 -15.41
C LEU A 81 7.62 -4.82 -15.26
N GLU A 82 7.70 -4.07 -16.32
CA GLU A 82 7.32 -2.65 -16.34
C GLU A 82 5.87 -2.44 -15.90
N THR A 83 4.97 -3.33 -16.29
CA THR A 83 3.56 -3.30 -15.89
C THR A 83 3.35 -3.37 -14.38
N VAL A 84 4.18 -4.14 -13.67
CA VAL A 84 4.13 -4.24 -12.21
C VAL A 84 4.77 -3.02 -11.54
N LEU A 85 5.86 -2.51 -12.11
CA LEU A 85 6.60 -1.37 -11.56
C LEU A 85 5.91 -0.03 -11.76
N THR A 86 4.96 0.05 -12.69
CA THR A 86 4.17 1.26 -12.92
C THR A 86 2.86 1.29 -12.13
N ASP A 87 2.47 0.16 -11.60
CA ASP A 87 1.19 -0.03 -10.95
C ASP A 87 1.33 0.08 -9.42
N TYR A 88 0.86 1.19 -8.88
CA TYR A 88 0.94 1.48 -7.44
C TYR A 88 0.10 0.52 -6.56
N ARG A 89 -0.72 -0.37 -7.15
CA ARG A 89 -1.38 -1.47 -6.42
C ARG A 89 -0.35 -2.38 -5.75
N TYR A 90 0.80 -2.56 -6.40
CA TYR A 90 1.88 -3.41 -5.90
C TYR A 90 2.87 -2.67 -4.99
N ALA A 91 2.62 -1.39 -4.67
CA ALA A 91 3.54 -0.58 -3.86
C ALA A 91 3.91 -1.22 -2.52
N GLY A 92 2.95 -1.87 -1.84
CA GLY A 92 3.19 -2.58 -0.59
C GLY A 92 4.13 -3.79 -0.77
N ALA A 93 3.87 -4.65 -1.75
CA ALA A 93 4.71 -5.82 -2.04
C ALA A 93 6.13 -5.40 -2.45
N ILE A 94 6.24 -4.38 -3.28
CA ILE A 94 7.53 -3.85 -3.73
C ILE A 94 8.28 -3.20 -2.56
N GLY A 95 7.59 -2.48 -1.68
CA GLY A 95 8.18 -1.91 -0.46
C GLY A 95 8.75 -2.97 0.47
N LEU A 96 8.06 -4.10 0.64
CA LEU A 96 8.57 -5.25 1.40
C LEU A 96 9.84 -5.83 0.77
N LEU A 97 9.87 -6.00 -0.56
CA LEU A 97 11.07 -6.49 -1.26
C LEU A 97 12.26 -5.56 -1.11
N LEU A 98 12.04 -4.24 -1.16
CA LEU A 98 13.10 -3.25 -0.94
C LEU A 98 13.63 -3.29 0.49
N ASN A 99 12.74 -3.38 1.47
CA ASN A 99 13.11 -3.41 2.88
C ASN A 99 13.94 -4.66 3.23
N THR A 100 13.59 -5.83 2.69
CA THR A 100 14.38 -7.06 2.88
C THR A 100 15.79 -6.94 2.29
N LYS A 101 15.96 -6.20 1.21
CA LYS A 101 17.28 -5.94 0.62
C LYS A 101 18.15 -5.06 1.52
N ASP A 102 17.55 -4.04 2.12
CA ASP A 102 18.25 -3.13 3.04
C ASP A 102 18.60 -3.83 4.36
N MET A 103 17.72 -4.70 4.88
CA MET A 103 18.00 -5.53 6.06
C MET A 103 19.15 -6.51 5.83
N ASN A 104 19.20 -7.16 4.66
CA ASN A 104 20.31 -8.06 4.31
C ASN A 104 21.66 -7.36 4.14
N LEU A 105 21.69 -6.05 3.91
CA LEU A 105 22.91 -5.26 3.85
C LEU A 105 23.41 -4.86 5.26
N SER A 106 22.49 -4.67 6.21
CA SER A 106 22.83 -4.38 7.62
C SER A 106 23.24 -5.65 8.40
N ASP A 107 22.66 -6.81 8.07
CA ASP A 107 23.00 -8.08 8.74
C ASP A 107 24.33 -8.71 8.28
N LYS A 108 24.95 -8.23 7.20
CA LYS A 108 26.30 -8.67 6.82
C LYS A 108 27.38 -8.36 7.87
N SER A 109 27.07 -7.52 8.85
CA SER A 109 27.95 -7.25 10.00
C SER A 109 27.74 -8.20 11.19
N ILE A 110 26.65 -8.99 11.24
CA ILE A 110 26.30 -9.84 12.39
C ILE A 110 26.29 -11.34 12.06
N SER A 111 26.24 -11.75 10.81
CA SER A 111 26.06 -13.16 10.43
C SER A 111 27.35 -13.84 9.93
N LYS A 112 28.29 -14.11 10.82
CA LYS A 112 29.23 -15.23 10.65
C LYS A 112 28.65 -16.57 11.15
N GLY A 113 27.38 -16.60 11.64
CA GLY A 113 26.82 -17.73 12.37
C GLY A 113 25.66 -18.51 11.72
N ASN A 114 25.00 -18.03 10.66
CA ASN A 114 23.74 -18.64 10.21
C ASN A 114 23.69 -19.08 8.74
N LYS A 115 24.81 -19.44 8.14
CA LYS A 115 24.81 -20.06 6.79
C LYS A 115 24.10 -21.42 6.73
N GLY A 116 24.03 -22.16 7.83
CA GLY A 116 23.52 -23.52 7.85
C GLY A 116 21.99 -23.68 7.72
N VAL A 117 21.20 -22.66 8.07
CA VAL A 117 19.71 -22.79 8.06
C VAL A 117 19.13 -22.55 6.67
N ILE A 118 19.65 -21.58 5.94
CA ILE A 118 19.18 -21.25 4.59
C ILE A 118 19.61 -22.34 3.59
N ASP A 119 20.82 -22.89 3.72
CA ASP A 119 21.31 -23.98 2.88
C ASP A 119 20.50 -25.26 3.13
N ASN A 120 20.14 -25.58 4.36
CA ASN A 120 19.26 -26.73 4.69
C ASN A 120 17.84 -26.60 4.14
N ILE A 121 17.28 -25.38 4.09
CA ILE A 121 15.97 -25.15 3.49
C ILE A 121 16.04 -25.27 1.96
N ARG A 122 17.13 -24.80 1.36
CA ARG A 122 17.35 -24.87 -0.08
C ARG A 122 17.54 -26.31 -0.56
N GLU A 123 18.30 -27.14 0.15
CA GLU A 123 18.44 -28.57 -0.15
C GLU A 123 17.14 -29.35 0.00
N LYS A 124 16.31 -29.02 1.00
CA LYS A 124 14.99 -29.68 1.17
C LYS A 124 13.96 -29.31 0.10
N ILE A 125 14.06 -28.14 -0.51
CA ILE A 125 13.12 -27.69 -1.56
C ILE A 125 13.58 -28.15 -2.95
N ILE A 126 14.88 -28.19 -3.22
CA ILE A 126 15.43 -28.54 -4.53
C ILE A 126 15.69 -30.06 -4.66
N GLY A 127 15.86 -30.76 -3.55
CA GLY A 127 16.16 -32.21 -3.56
C GLY A 127 14.94 -33.13 -3.69
N ASN A 128 13.72 -32.59 -3.88
CA ASN A 128 12.47 -33.37 -4.03
C ASN A 128 11.80 -33.19 -5.39
N PHE A 129 12.56 -32.87 -6.45
CA PHE A 129 12.08 -32.94 -7.84
C PHE A 129 13.05 -33.75 -8.67
#